data_a1184a4d5bc0e5eb4d03348209b50b9f
#
_entry.id   a1184a4d5bc0e5eb4d03348209b50b9f
#
_cell.length_a   1.000
_cell.length_b   1.000
_cell.length_c   1.000
_cell.angle_alpha   90.00
_cell.angle_beta   90.00
_cell.angle_gamma   90.00
#
_symmetry.space_group_name_H-M   'P 1'
#
loop_
_entity.id
_entity.type
_entity.pdbx_description
1 polymer ?
#
loop_
_entity_poly.entity_id
_entity_poly.type
_entity_poly.pdbx_seq_one_letter_code
_entity_poly.pdbx_strand_id
1 'polypeptide(L)'
;MARPRLVGLNHVALEVGDVEEALAFYGRIFELELRGRSDRMAFVDIGDQFVALAQGRTQPPDSHRHFGLVVDDKEVARRALQEAGVEVPPSGRLDFRDPWGNHVEVVDYREIQFTKAENVLRGMGLDGLEKSEKALAELRSKGLAD
;
A
#
# COMPACT_ATOMS: atom_id res chain seq x y z
N MET A 1 -30.37 -18.59 4.08
CA MET A 1 -29.11 -19.14 3.56
C MET A 1 -27.92 -18.41 4.16
N ALA A 2 -26.94 -19.13 4.63
CA ALA A 2 -25.74 -18.55 5.16
C ALA A 2 -24.93 -17.85 4.06
N ARG A 3 -24.29 -16.73 4.40
CA ARG A 3 -23.42 -15.97 3.50
C ARG A 3 -22.01 -15.95 4.06
N PRO A 4 -20.99 -15.97 3.21
CA PRO A 4 -19.62 -15.84 3.70
C PRO A 4 -19.37 -14.44 4.26
N ARG A 5 -18.44 -14.34 5.18
CA ARG A 5 -17.98 -13.05 5.70
C ARG A 5 -16.76 -12.59 4.90
N LEU A 6 -16.68 -11.28 4.66
CA LEU A 6 -15.45 -10.69 4.13
C LEU A 6 -14.40 -10.70 5.23
N VAL A 7 -13.20 -11.15 4.91
CA VAL A 7 -12.10 -11.31 5.87
C VAL A 7 -10.97 -10.31 5.59
N GLY A 8 -10.75 -9.94 4.35
CA GLY A 8 -9.69 -9.00 3.99
C GLY A 8 -9.56 -8.81 2.50
N LEU A 9 -8.53 -8.10 2.09
CA LEU A 9 -8.13 -7.93 0.71
C LEU A 9 -6.92 -8.81 0.44
N ASN A 10 -6.97 -9.62 -0.62
CA ASN A 10 -5.84 -10.42 -1.05
C ASN A 10 -4.88 -9.59 -1.90
N HIS A 11 -5.43 -8.84 -2.87
CA HIS A 11 -4.63 -8.03 -3.79
C HIS A 11 -5.45 -6.88 -4.38
N VAL A 12 -4.72 -5.94 -4.95
CA VAL A 12 -5.25 -4.86 -5.79
C VAL A 12 -4.48 -4.90 -7.11
N ALA A 13 -5.18 -4.75 -8.22
CA ALA A 13 -4.55 -4.63 -9.53
C ALA A 13 -4.65 -3.18 -10.01
N LEU A 14 -3.51 -2.60 -10.35
CA LEU A 14 -3.39 -1.26 -10.92
C LEU A 14 -3.08 -1.38 -12.40
N GLU A 15 -3.81 -0.65 -13.21
CA GLU A 15 -3.50 -0.52 -14.63
C GLU A 15 -2.49 0.60 -14.83
N VAL A 16 -1.38 0.28 -15.47
CA VAL A 16 -0.28 1.20 -15.77
C VAL A 16 -0.01 1.23 -17.27
N GLY A 17 0.68 2.27 -17.74
CA GLY A 17 1.01 2.37 -19.16
C GLY A 17 2.13 1.43 -19.57
N ASP A 18 3.13 1.28 -18.72
CA ASP A 18 4.31 0.44 -18.95
C ASP A 18 4.80 -0.13 -17.63
N VAL A 19 5.05 -1.43 -17.60
CA VAL A 19 5.46 -2.13 -16.36
C VAL A 19 6.85 -1.71 -15.90
N GLU A 20 7.81 -1.54 -16.82
CA GLU A 20 9.16 -1.09 -16.44
C GLU A 20 9.15 0.31 -15.83
N GLU A 21 8.40 1.23 -16.45
CA GLU A 21 8.24 2.58 -15.91
C GLU A 21 7.55 2.57 -14.54
N ALA A 22 6.54 1.70 -14.37
CA ALA A 22 5.85 1.55 -13.10
C ALA A 22 6.79 1.06 -12.00
N LEU A 23 7.59 0.03 -12.28
CA LEU A 23 8.57 -0.47 -11.32
C LEU A 23 9.62 0.58 -10.98
N ALA A 24 10.07 1.35 -11.97
CA ALA A 24 11.02 2.45 -11.73
C ALA A 24 10.40 3.55 -10.88
N PHE A 25 9.16 3.92 -11.14
CA PHE A 25 8.45 4.94 -10.37
C PHE A 25 8.24 4.51 -8.92
N TYR A 26 7.59 3.37 -8.72
CA TYR A 26 7.28 2.89 -7.37
C TYR A 26 8.53 2.51 -6.58
N GLY A 27 9.57 2.02 -7.26
CA GLY A 27 10.84 1.67 -6.62
C GLY A 27 11.67 2.87 -6.14
N ARG A 28 11.37 4.09 -6.60
CA ARG A 28 11.96 5.32 -6.03
C ARG A 28 11.31 5.73 -4.72
N ILE A 29 10.09 5.26 -4.47
CA ILE A 29 9.30 5.65 -3.29
C ILE A 29 9.33 4.55 -2.23
N PHE A 30 9.22 3.29 -2.64
CA PHE A 30 9.09 2.13 -1.76
C PHE A 30 10.16 1.09 -2.05
N GLU A 31 10.53 0.32 -1.05
CA GLU A 31 11.27 -0.92 -1.27
C GLU A 31 10.33 -1.94 -1.92
N LEU A 32 10.72 -2.49 -3.06
CA LEU A 32 9.88 -3.43 -3.79
C LEU A 32 10.51 -4.83 -3.81
N GLU A 33 9.73 -5.83 -3.43
CA GLU A 33 10.03 -7.21 -3.69
C GLU A 33 9.00 -7.74 -4.68
N LEU A 34 9.42 -8.51 -5.66
CA LEU A 34 8.51 -9.08 -6.64
C LEU A 34 8.30 -10.56 -6.36
N ARG A 35 7.04 -10.98 -6.26
CA ARG A 35 6.71 -12.41 -6.20
C ARG A 35 6.65 -13.04 -7.58
N GLY A 36 6.71 -12.23 -8.64
CA GLY A 36 6.72 -12.69 -10.02
C GLY A 36 6.55 -11.53 -10.99
N ARG A 37 6.88 -11.78 -12.24
CA ARG A 37 6.61 -10.83 -13.33
C ARG A 37 6.61 -11.54 -14.69
N SER A 38 5.98 -10.87 -15.66
CA SER A 38 6.05 -11.17 -17.08
C SER A 38 6.33 -9.86 -17.84
N ASP A 39 6.27 -9.89 -19.17
CA ASP A 39 6.49 -8.68 -19.96
C ASP A 39 5.43 -7.59 -19.72
N ARG A 40 4.24 -7.98 -19.28
CA ARG A 40 3.10 -7.07 -19.13
C ARG A 40 2.54 -7.00 -17.71
N MET A 41 3.09 -7.75 -16.78
CA MET A 41 2.61 -7.82 -15.41
C MET A 41 3.78 -7.85 -14.43
N ALA A 42 3.61 -7.21 -13.29
CA ALA A 42 4.49 -7.39 -12.14
C ALA A 42 3.65 -7.54 -10.88
N PHE A 43 4.09 -8.38 -9.97
CA PHE A 43 3.40 -8.65 -8.71
C PHE A 43 4.29 -8.22 -7.56
N VAL A 44 3.95 -7.10 -6.95
CA VAL A 44 4.69 -6.55 -5.80
C VAL A 44 4.24 -7.28 -4.55
N ASP A 45 5.18 -7.93 -3.89
CA ASP A 45 4.91 -8.72 -2.69
C ASP A 45 4.78 -7.82 -1.45
N ILE A 46 3.73 -8.06 -0.68
CA ILE A 46 3.50 -7.39 0.61
C ILE A 46 3.27 -8.46 1.70
N GLY A 47 3.99 -9.56 1.63
CA GLY A 47 3.85 -10.67 2.59
C GLY A 47 2.64 -11.55 2.27
N ASP A 48 1.55 -11.35 2.99
CA ASP A 48 0.31 -12.11 2.82
C ASP A 48 -0.67 -11.47 1.82
N GLN A 49 -0.26 -10.40 1.17
CA GLN A 49 -1.01 -9.67 0.14
C GLN A 49 -0.08 -9.30 -1.01
N PHE A 50 -0.61 -8.76 -2.09
CA PHE A 50 0.22 -8.24 -3.17
C PHE A 50 -0.49 -7.13 -3.96
N VAL A 51 0.29 -6.35 -4.69
CA VAL A 51 -0.21 -5.39 -5.67
C VAL A 51 0.22 -5.86 -7.06
N ALA A 52 -0.72 -6.01 -7.97
CA ALA A 52 -0.43 -6.33 -9.36
C ALA A 52 -0.35 -5.03 -10.16
N LEU A 53 0.69 -4.92 -10.98
CA LEU A 53 0.84 -3.85 -11.96
C LEU A 53 0.58 -4.46 -13.34
N ALA A 54 -0.49 -4.03 -13.99
CA ALA A 54 -0.93 -4.58 -15.28
C ALA A 54 -0.76 -3.52 -16.37
N GLN A 55 0.05 -3.82 -17.38
CA GLN A 55 0.30 -2.91 -18.49
C GLN A 55 -0.91 -2.82 -19.41
N GLY A 56 -1.12 -1.63 -19.98
CA GLY A 56 -2.15 -1.40 -20.96
C GLY A 56 -3.31 -0.53 -20.46
N ARG A 57 -3.03 0.40 -19.55
CA ARG A 57 -4.06 1.33 -19.05
C ARG A 57 -4.67 2.14 -20.17
N THR A 58 -5.99 2.13 -20.23
CA THR A 58 -6.78 2.96 -21.14
C THR A 58 -7.73 3.91 -20.41
N GLN A 59 -7.81 3.79 -19.08
CA GLN A 59 -8.69 4.60 -18.24
C GLN A 59 -8.10 6.00 -18.04
N PRO A 60 -8.97 7.03 -17.87
CA PRO A 60 -8.50 8.35 -17.43
C PRO A 60 -7.98 8.28 -15.98
N PRO A 61 -7.31 9.36 -15.51
CA PRO A 61 -6.89 9.44 -14.11
C PRO A 61 -8.06 9.21 -13.14
N ASP A 62 -7.76 8.61 -11.99
CA ASP A 62 -8.76 8.34 -10.96
C ASP A 62 -9.37 9.66 -10.46
N SER A 63 -10.69 9.69 -10.27
CA SER A 63 -11.39 10.80 -9.62
C SER A 63 -11.55 10.52 -8.12
N HIS A 64 -12.48 9.66 -7.76
CA HIS A 64 -12.70 9.26 -6.37
C HIS A 64 -12.05 7.94 -6.02
N ARG A 65 -11.80 7.11 -7.01
CA ARG A 65 -11.19 5.79 -6.77
C ARG A 65 -9.76 5.99 -6.29
N HIS A 66 -9.44 5.38 -5.16
CA HIS A 66 -8.11 5.36 -4.58
C HIS A 66 -7.97 4.14 -3.69
N PHE A 67 -6.76 3.87 -3.25
CA PHE A 67 -6.51 2.82 -2.26
C PHE A 67 -5.37 3.26 -1.36
N GLY A 68 -5.32 2.67 -0.16
CA GLY A 68 -4.30 2.97 0.84
C GLY A 68 -3.22 1.91 0.85
N LEU A 69 -1.97 2.33 0.72
CA LEU A 69 -0.81 1.50 0.99
C LEU A 69 -0.33 1.75 2.40
N VAL A 70 -0.10 0.69 3.15
CA VAL A 70 0.38 0.76 4.52
C VAL A 70 1.90 0.66 4.50
N VAL A 71 2.56 1.59 5.16
CA VAL A 71 4.02 1.62 5.30
C VAL A 71 4.42 1.50 6.77
N ASP A 72 5.64 1.11 7.00
CA ASP A 72 6.23 1.04 8.33
C ASP A 72 6.57 2.43 8.91
N ASP A 73 6.88 3.40 8.04
CA ASP A 73 7.21 4.77 8.45
C ASP A 73 6.74 5.78 7.40
N LYS A 74 5.70 6.51 7.75
CA LYS A 74 5.07 7.51 6.88
C LYS A 74 6.01 8.69 6.56
N GLU A 75 6.87 9.09 7.50
CA GLU A 75 7.79 10.20 7.27
C GLU A 75 8.92 9.82 6.30
N VAL A 76 9.37 8.57 6.33
CA VAL A 76 10.30 8.05 5.33
C VAL A 76 9.65 8.07 3.95
N ALA A 77 8.38 7.65 3.85
CA ALA A 77 7.63 7.72 2.59
C ALA A 77 7.48 9.15 2.08
N ARG A 78 7.19 10.11 2.97
CA ARG A 78 7.08 11.53 2.61
C ARG A 78 8.38 12.05 2.00
N ARG A 79 9.52 11.75 2.62
CA ARG A 79 10.83 12.16 2.10
C ARG A 79 11.14 11.51 0.76
N ALA A 80 10.84 10.23 0.60
CA ALA A 80 11.05 9.53 -0.65
C ALA A 80 10.24 10.14 -1.80
N LEU A 81 8.98 10.52 -1.54
CA LEU A 81 8.14 11.23 -2.51
C LEU A 81 8.75 12.58 -2.91
N GLN A 82 9.24 13.35 -1.94
CA GLN A 82 9.91 14.63 -2.19
C GLN A 82 11.17 14.46 -3.04
N GLU A 83 12.01 13.50 -2.69
CA GLU A 83 13.24 13.18 -3.43
C GLU A 83 12.96 12.69 -4.84
N ALA A 84 11.87 11.97 -5.03
CA ALA A 84 11.43 11.52 -6.35
C ALA A 84 10.75 12.62 -7.18
N GLY A 85 10.55 13.82 -6.62
CA GLY A 85 9.89 14.92 -7.30
C GLY A 85 8.39 14.70 -7.51
N VAL A 86 7.76 13.85 -6.70
CA VAL A 86 6.35 13.56 -6.78
C VAL A 86 5.56 14.59 -5.99
N GLU A 87 4.56 15.19 -6.63
CA GLU A 87 3.70 16.18 -5.99
C GLU A 87 2.83 15.52 -4.91
N VAL A 88 2.85 16.11 -3.72
CA VAL A 88 1.98 15.73 -2.61
C VAL A 88 1.06 16.91 -2.32
N PRO A 89 -0.27 16.75 -2.52
CA PRO A 89 -1.22 17.83 -2.23
C PRO A 89 -1.17 18.26 -0.77
N PRO A 90 -1.43 19.54 -0.44
CA PRO A 90 -1.41 20.05 0.92
C PRO A 90 -2.68 19.66 1.70
N SER A 91 -3.06 18.42 1.66
CA SER A 91 -4.13 17.85 2.48
C SER A 91 -3.53 17.34 3.79
N GLY A 92 -4.35 17.07 4.79
CA GLY A 92 -3.86 16.44 6.03
C GLY A 92 -3.44 14.99 5.85
N ARG A 93 -3.57 14.44 4.65
CA ARG A 93 -3.22 13.07 4.30
C ARG A 93 -1.99 13.05 3.40
N LEU A 94 -1.27 11.93 3.41
CA LEU A 94 -0.16 11.72 2.49
C LEU A 94 -0.68 10.91 1.31
N ASP A 95 -0.95 11.56 0.20
CA ASP A 95 -1.42 10.92 -1.02
C ASP A 95 -0.70 11.47 -2.23
N PHE A 96 -0.65 10.67 -3.29
CA PHE A 96 0.02 11.03 -4.54
C PHE A 96 -0.65 10.31 -5.71
N ARG A 97 -0.27 10.70 -6.93
CA ARG A 97 -0.68 10.01 -8.15
C ARG A 97 0.54 9.44 -8.85
N ASP A 98 0.38 8.25 -9.39
CA ASP A 98 1.41 7.70 -10.27
C ASP A 98 1.34 8.38 -11.67
N PRO A 99 2.27 8.09 -12.59
CA PRO A 99 2.28 8.75 -13.90
C PRO A 99 1.00 8.57 -14.74
N TRP A 100 0.19 7.57 -14.43
CA TRP A 100 -1.04 7.27 -15.18
C TRP A 100 -2.29 7.73 -14.44
N GLY A 101 -2.14 8.35 -13.29
CA GLY A 101 -3.25 8.89 -12.53
C GLY A 101 -3.89 7.91 -11.54
N ASN A 102 -3.26 6.80 -11.23
CA ASN A 102 -3.67 5.98 -10.08
C ASN A 102 -3.45 6.78 -8.80
N HIS A 103 -4.50 6.93 -8.00
CA HIS A 103 -4.46 7.72 -6.76
C HIS A 103 -4.18 6.80 -5.58
N VAL A 104 -3.09 7.08 -4.87
CA VAL A 104 -2.59 6.25 -3.77
C VAL A 104 -2.50 7.10 -2.51
N GLU A 105 -3.09 6.63 -1.41
CA GLU A 105 -2.91 7.18 -0.08
C GLU A 105 -1.87 6.33 0.67
N VAL A 106 -0.95 6.98 1.39
CA VAL A 106 0.04 6.30 2.23
C VAL A 106 -0.35 6.45 3.68
N VAL A 107 -0.49 5.33 4.37
CA VAL A 107 -0.88 5.31 5.78
C VAL A 107 0.17 4.57 6.61
N ASP A 108 0.35 5.01 7.85
CA ASP A 108 1.34 4.42 8.76
C ASP A 108 0.72 3.26 9.54
N TYR A 109 1.37 2.10 9.49
CA TYR A 109 0.92 0.90 10.19
C TYR A 109 0.65 1.15 11.67
N ARG A 110 1.48 1.99 12.29
CA ARG A 110 1.39 2.26 13.73
C ARG A 110 0.12 3.01 14.13
N GLU A 111 -0.49 3.74 13.20
CA GLU A 111 -1.58 4.67 13.51
C GLU A 111 -2.96 4.19 13.05
N ILE A 112 -3.04 3.06 12.38
CA ILE A 112 -4.28 2.55 11.78
C ILE A 112 -4.68 1.19 12.37
N GLN A 113 -5.91 0.78 12.09
CA GLN A 113 -6.46 -0.48 12.62
C GLN A 113 -5.99 -1.72 11.85
N PHE A 114 -5.55 -1.57 10.60
CA PHE A 114 -5.03 -2.71 9.84
C PHE A 114 -3.88 -3.37 10.60
N THR A 115 -3.95 -4.68 10.77
CA THR A 115 -2.97 -5.42 11.58
C THR A 115 -2.57 -6.70 10.87
N LYS A 116 -1.27 -6.90 10.69
CA LYS A 116 -0.70 -8.17 10.23
C LYS A 116 -0.39 -9.06 11.43
N ALA A 117 -0.46 -10.36 11.24
CA ALA A 117 -0.03 -11.33 12.25
C ALA A 117 1.47 -11.16 12.53
N GLU A 118 1.86 -11.38 13.78
CA GLU A 118 3.25 -11.22 14.23
C GLU A 118 4.24 -12.06 13.42
N ASN A 119 3.88 -13.30 13.10
CA ASN A 119 4.73 -14.18 12.31
C ASN A 119 4.90 -13.68 10.86
N VAL A 120 3.89 -13.02 10.29
CA VAL A 120 3.98 -12.40 8.97
C VAL A 120 4.91 -11.20 9.00
N LEU A 121 4.76 -10.32 9.99
CA LEU A 121 5.67 -9.17 10.19
C LEU A 121 7.12 -9.65 10.35
N ARG A 122 7.34 -10.66 11.17
CA ARG A 122 8.67 -11.21 11.37
C ARG A 122 9.28 -11.76 10.08
N GLY A 123 8.48 -12.47 9.30
CA GLY A 123 8.91 -12.98 8.00
C GLY A 123 9.23 -11.89 6.98
N MET A 124 8.64 -10.71 7.14
CA MET A 124 8.91 -9.53 6.33
C MET A 124 10.09 -8.68 6.85
N GLY A 125 10.70 -9.06 7.97
CA GLY A 125 11.76 -8.27 8.60
C GLY A 125 11.24 -7.07 9.40
N LEU A 126 9.97 -7.09 9.80
CA LEU A 126 9.29 -5.99 10.49
C LEU A 126 8.88 -6.36 11.92
N ASP A 127 9.63 -7.22 12.57
CA ASP A 127 9.29 -7.76 13.89
C ASP A 127 9.28 -6.73 15.03
N GLY A 128 9.86 -5.54 14.82
CA GLY A 128 9.80 -4.44 15.78
C GLY A 128 8.67 -3.43 15.53
N LEU A 129 7.81 -3.70 14.55
CA LEU A 129 6.75 -2.75 14.18
C LEU A 129 5.54 -2.93 15.10
N GLU A 130 5.20 -1.86 15.83
CA GLU A 130 4.14 -1.87 16.83
C GLU A 130 3.12 -0.76 16.60
N LYS A 131 1.91 -0.95 17.13
CA LYS A 131 0.82 0.03 17.08
C LYS A 131 0.99 1.12 18.15
N SER A 132 0.55 2.33 17.83
CA SER A 132 0.41 3.41 18.82
C SER A 132 -0.70 3.08 19.82
N GLU A 133 -0.69 3.73 20.98
CA GLU A 133 -1.77 3.57 21.97
C GLU A 133 -3.13 3.97 21.42
N LYS A 134 -3.18 4.99 20.56
CA LYS A 134 -4.42 5.40 19.91
C LYS A 134 -4.99 4.27 19.03
N ALA A 135 -4.16 3.65 18.19
CA ALA A 135 -4.58 2.54 17.35
C ALA A 135 -4.99 1.33 18.16
N LEU A 136 -4.25 1.01 19.23
CA LEU A 136 -4.62 -0.06 20.16
C LEU A 136 -5.96 0.20 20.84
N ALA A 137 -6.22 1.42 21.27
CA ALA A 137 -7.49 1.79 21.88
C ALA A 137 -8.67 1.57 20.91
N GLU A 138 -8.50 1.95 19.64
CA GLU A 138 -9.52 1.71 18.61
C GLU A 138 -9.74 0.21 18.37
N LEU A 139 -8.68 -0.57 18.34
CA LEU A 139 -8.76 -2.03 18.19
C LEU A 139 -9.46 -2.68 19.40
N ARG A 140 -9.11 -2.26 20.61
CA ARG A 140 -9.77 -2.75 21.85
C ARG A 140 -11.27 -2.46 21.86
N SER A 141 -11.67 -1.29 21.37
CA SER A 141 -13.09 -0.92 21.30
C SER A 141 -13.91 -1.84 20.40
N LYS A 142 -13.25 -2.55 19.50
CA LYS A 142 -13.83 -3.54 18.59
C LYS A 142 -13.61 -4.99 19.04
N GLY A 143 -12.93 -5.20 20.18
CA GLY A 143 -12.56 -6.52 20.63
C GLY A 143 -11.47 -7.19 19.79
N LEU A 144 -10.61 -6.40 19.12
CA LEU A 144 -9.57 -6.87 18.22
C LEU A 144 -8.15 -6.78 18.82
N ALA A 145 -8.02 -6.31 20.04
CA ALA A 145 -6.80 -6.32 20.84
C ALA A 145 -7.13 -6.51 22.32
N ASP A 146 -6.13 -6.95 23.13
CA ASP A 146 -6.24 -7.13 24.57
C ASP A 146 -6.21 -5.82 25.36
#